data_8bc7e7d84c14354ad755bdeb376a4cd9
#
_entry.id   8bc7e7d84c14354ad755bdeb376a4cd9
#
_cell.length_a   1.000
_cell.length_b   1.000
_cell.length_c   1.000
_cell.angle_alpha   90.00
_cell.angle_beta   90.00
_cell.angle_gamma   90.00
#
_symmetry.space_group_name_H-M   'P 1'
#
loop_
_entity.id
_entity.type
_entity.pdbx_description
1 polymer ?
#
loop_
_entity_poly.entity_id
_entity_poly.type
_entity_poly.pdbx_seq_one_letter_code
_entity_poly.pdbx_strand_id
1 'polypeptide(L)'
;AVLQMTAHGLVAGAMFLLVGLLYERTHTRNILDYSSLVRVMPRFALFMTITLFAAMGLPGTVGFIAELHAIIGGFQEWGNLMILLGMSILIGTAYAMRTIGMLFTGPVKPQMRDIEDLKLYELVAAGVLVVAIVLFGLWPTPLINLSTATMSQMSDIISQSIQ
;
A
#
# COMPACT_ATOMS: atom_id res chain seq x y z
N ALA A 1 -15.42 4.67 -2.58
CA ALA A 1 -14.84 5.24 -1.35
C ALA A 1 -14.49 4.15 -0.32
N VAL A 2 -15.43 3.30 0.11
CA VAL A 2 -15.21 2.30 1.20
C VAL A 2 -14.07 1.33 0.88
N LEU A 3 -14.04 0.78 -0.34
CA LEU A 3 -12.98 -0.12 -0.79
C LEU A 3 -11.59 0.55 -0.70
N GLN A 4 -11.50 1.84 -1.06
CA GLN A 4 -10.26 2.61 -0.97
C GLN A 4 -9.81 2.81 0.47
N MET A 5 -10.74 3.05 1.40
CA MET A 5 -10.40 3.17 2.83
C MET A 5 -9.81 1.87 3.38
N THR A 6 -10.41 0.73 3.02
CA THR A 6 -9.93 -0.60 3.45
C THR A 6 -8.55 -0.91 2.85
N ALA A 7 -8.38 -0.68 1.53
CA ALA A 7 -7.11 -0.88 0.84
C ALA A 7 -6.00 0.01 1.43
N HIS A 8 -6.31 1.30 1.63
CA HIS A 8 -5.37 2.24 2.24
C HIS A 8 -4.98 1.82 3.67
N GLY A 9 -5.95 1.38 4.47
CA GLY A 9 -5.68 0.88 5.83
C GLY A 9 -4.72 -0.29 5.86
N LEU A 10 -4.88 -1.26 4.97
CA LEU A 10 -3.97 -2.42 4.85
C LEU A 10 -2.57 -2.00 4.39
N VAL A 11 -2.49 -1.20 3.33
CA VAL A 11 -1.20 -0.78 2.75
C VAL A 11 -0.45 0.15 3.70
N ALA A 12 -1.13 1.16 4.26
CA ALA A 12 -0.53 2.09 5.23
C ALA A 12 -0.11 1.36 6.51
N GLY A 13 -0.95 0.45 7.02
CA GLY A 13 -0.62 -0.37 8.18
C GLY A 13 0.64 -1.20 7.97
N ALA A 14 0.76 -1.89 6.82
CA ALA A 14 1.96 -2.64 6.46
C ALA A 14 3.19 -1.73 6.34
N MET A 15 3.04 -0.56 5.71
CA MET A 15 4.13 0.40 5.54
C MET A 15 4.63 0.94 6.88
N PHE A 16 3.72 1.37 7.77
CA PHE A 16 4.07 1.87 9.10
C PHE A 16 4.73 0.80 9.96
N LEU A 17 4.23 -0.44 9.91
CA LEU A 17 4.86 -1.57 10.61
C LEU A 17 6.30 -1.76 10.14
N LEU A 18 6.52 -1.86 8.82
CA LEU A 18 7.86 -2.07 8.27
C LEU A 18 8.80 -0.89 8.55
N VAL A 19 8.33 0.35 8.41
CA VAL A 19 9.13 1.55 8.76
C VAL A 19 9.47 1.56 10.26
N GLY A 20 8.53 1.17 11.13
CA GLY A 20 8.77 1.03 12.57
C GLY A 20 9.86 0.01 12.88
N LEU A 21 9.78 -1.17 12.29
CA LEU A 21 10.78 -2.24 12.45
C LEU A 21 12.17 -1.83 11.95
N LEU A 22 12.23 -1.07 10.86
CA LEU A 22 13.49 -0.52 10.35
C LEU A 22 14.04 0.54 11.31
N TYR A 23 13.19 1.43 11.82
CA TYR A 23 13.57 2.47 12.76
C TYR A 23 14.10 1.91 14.09
N GLU A 24 13.50 0.85 14.62
CA GLU A 24 13.98 0.20 15.84
C GLU A 24 15.43 -0.29 15.73
N ARG A 25 15.88 -0.62 14.52
CA ARG A 25 17.24 -1.11 14.24
C ARG A 25 18.23 -0.01 13.91
N THR A 26 17.75 1.06 13.30
CA THR A 26 18.63 2.09 12.70
C THR A 26 18.60 3.41 13.43
N HIS A 27 17.53 3.68 14.20
CA HIS A 27 17.27 4.94 14.90
C HIS A 27 17.34 6.19 14.02
N THR A 28 17.25 6.04 12.69
CA THR A 28 17.18 7.16 11.73
C THR A 28 15.92 7.08 10.89
N ARG A 29 15.41 8.23 10.47
CA ARG A 29 14.29 8.38 9.53
C ARG A 29 14.71 9.04 8.22
N ASN A 30 15.99 9.40 8.13
CA ASN A 30 16.51 10.02 6.93
C ASN A 30 16.76 8.96 5.85
N ILE A 31 16.03 9.04 4.75
CA ILE A 31 16.11 8.07 3.65
C ILE A 31 17.52 8.03 3.03
N LEU A 32 18.27 9.14 3.11
CA LEU A 32 19.63 9.24 2.59
C LEU A 32 20.63 8.40 3.39
N ASP A 33 20.31 8.00 4.61
CA ASP A 33 21.18 7.17 5.45
C ASP A 33 21.12 5.70 5.02
N TYR A 34 20.08 5.30 4.28
CA TYR A 34 19.90 3.94 3.78
C TYR A 34 20.55 3.71 2.42
N SER A 35 20.93 2.49 2.15
CA SER A 35 21.26 1.99 0.83
C SER A 35 21.43 0.47 0.85
N SER A 36 21.15 -0.19 -0.28
CA SER A 36 21.40 -1.63 -0.46
C SER A 36 20.77 -2.54 0.60
N LEU A 37 19.64 -2.14 1.20
CA LEU A 37 18.96 -2.94 2.21
C LEU A 37 18.58 -4.34 1.70
N VAL A 38 18.41 -4.52 0.40
CA VAL A 38 18.17 -5.84 -0.22
C VAL A 38 19.28 -6.85 0.10
N ARG A 39 20.53 -6.39 0.30
CA ARG A 39 21.67 -7.25 0.61
C ARG A 39 21.80 -7.56 2.10
N VAL A 40 21.36 -6.63 2.94
CA VAL A 40 21.50 -6.72 4.41
C VAL A 40 20.25 -7.32 5.03
N MET A 41 19.08 -6.89 4.56
CA MET A 41 17.76 -7.28 5.08
C MET A 41 16.86 -7.77 3.94
N PRO A 42 17.13 -8.93 3.32
CA PRO A 42 16.38 -9.39 2.14
C PRO A 42 14.90 -9.66 2.42
N ARG A 43 14.54 -10.14 3.62
CA ARG A 43 13.15 -10.38 4.00
C ARG A 43 12.39 -9.06 4.13
N PHE A 44 12.97 -8.09 4.83
CA PHE A 44 12.44 -6.73 4.92
C PHE A 44 12.25 -6.12 3.53
N ALA A 45 13.29 -6.21 2.68
CA ALA A 45 13.26 -5.64 1.34
C ALA A 45 12.13 -6.21 0.47
N LEU A 46 11.87 -7.53 0.56
CA LEU A 46 10.77 -8.18 -0.13
C LEU A 46 9.41 -7.62 0.31
N PHE A 47 9.12 -7.60 1.60
CA PHE A 47 7.85 -7.11 2.11
C PHE A 47 7.64 -5.62 1.84
N MET A 48 8.68 -4.81 2.02
CA MET A 48 8.61 -3.37 1.76
C MET A 48 8.39 -3.08 0.28
N THR A 49 9.03 -3.83 -0.62
CA THR A 49 8.83 -3.68 -2.08
C THR A 49 7.40 -4.00 -2.48
N ILE A 50 6.83 -5.12 -1.98
CA ILE A 50 5.43 -5.47 -2.27
C ILE A 50 4.48 -4.40 -1.73
N THR A 51 4.73 -3.90 -0.52
CA THR A 51 3.91 -2.84 0.10
C THR A 51 3.99 -1.52 -0.68
N LEU A 52 5.18 -1.13 -1.13
CA LEU A 52 5.36 0.05 -2.00
C LEU A 52 4.69 -0.12 -3.36
N PHE A 53 4.74 -1.31 -3.95
CA PHE A 53 4.02 -1.61 -5.19
C PHE A 53 2.50 -1.56 -4.99
N ALA A 54 2.01 -2.02 -3.85
CA ALA A 54 0.59 -1.89 -3.50
C ALA A 54 0.17 -0.42 -3.31
N ALA A 55 1.05 0.40 -2.74
CA ALA A 55 0.85 1.84 -2.58
C ALA A 55 0.84 2.61 -3.91
N MET A 56 1.48 2.06 -4.95
CA MET A 56 1.45 2.61 -6.32
C MET A 56 0.24 2.13 -7.14
N GLY A 57 -0.59 1.26 -6.60
CA GLY A 57 -1.67 0.64 -7.36
C GLY A 57 -1.18 -0.35 -8.42
N LEU A 58 -0.17 -1.18 -8.12
CA LEU A 58 0.28 -2.22 -9.05
C LEU A 58 -0.81 -3.28 -9.24
N PRO A 59 -1.15 -3.69 -10.49
CA PRO A 59 -2.08 -4.79 -10.75
C PRO A 59 -1.72 -6.06 -9.95
N GLY A 60 -2.74 -6.68 -9.34
CA GLY A 60 -2.57 -7.81 -8.43
C GLY A 60 -2.49 -7.43 -6.95
N THR A 61 -2.61 -6.16 -6.62
CA THR A 61 -2.70 -5.65 -5.24
C THR A 61 -4.06 -5.01 -4.96
N VAL A 62 -4.45 -4.96 -3.70
CA VAL A 62 -5.72 -4.35 -3.28
C VAL A 62 -5.78 -2.86 -3.61
N GLY A 63 -4.62 -2.16 -3.63
CA GLY A 63 -4.52 -0.75 -4.02
C GLY A 63 -5.02 -0.51 -5.44
N PHE A 64 -4.58 -1.33 -6.40
CA PHE A 64 -5.02 -1.22 -7.79
C PHE A 64 -6.54 -1.34 -7.95
N ILE A 65 -7.13 -2.37 -7.34
CA ILE A 65 -8.59 -2.61 -7.44
C ILE A 65 -9.36 -1.44 -6.85
N ALA A 66 -8.91 -0.91 -5.73
CA ALA A 66 -9.55 0.19 -5.04
C ALA A 66 -9.45 1.52 -5.83
N GLU A 67 -8.27 1.82 -6.37
CA GLU A 67 -8.03 3.01 -7.20
C GLU A 67 -8.82 2.94 -8.52
N LEU A 68 -8.81 1.79 -9.18
CA LEU A 68 -9.55 1.58 -10.41
C LEU A 68 -11.05 1.83 -10.22
N HIS A 69 -11.64 1.29 -9.14
CA HIS A 69 -13.06 1.53 -8.82
C HIS A 69 -13.34 3.00 -8.47
N ALA A 70 -12.41 3.66 -7.78
CA ALA A 70 -12.55 5.07 -7.46
C ALA A 70 -12.49 5.96 -8.72
N ILE A 71 -11.59 5.64 -9.65
CA ILE A 71 -11.48 6.38 -10.93
C ILE A 71 -12.71 6.16 -11.79
N ILE A 72 -13.18 4.93 -11.97
CA ILE A 72 -14.36 4.60 -12.77
C ILE A 72 -15.60 5.30 -12.20
N GLY A 73 -15.83 5.20 -10.88
CA GLY A 73 -16.95 5.87 -10.24
C GLY A 73 -16.86 7.40 -10.29
N GLY A 74 -15.67 7.95 -10.10
CA GLY A 74 -15.46 9.39 -10.22
C GLY A 74 -15.62 9.91 -11.67
N PHE A 75 -15.25 9.10 -12.66
CA PHE A 75 -15.42 9.48 -14.07
C PHE A 75 -16.91 9.60 -14.47
N GLN A 76 -17.77 8.79 -13.89
CA GLN A 76 -19.21 8.85 -14.10
C GLN A 76 -19.82 10.17 -13.57
N GLU A 77 -19.30 10.69 -12.48
CA GLU A 77 -19.81 11.92 -11.84
C GLU A 77 -19.15 13.20 -12.37
N TRP A 78 -17.83 13.19 -12.60
CA TRP A 78 -17.03 14.39 -12.90
C TRP A 78 -16.38 14.39 -14.28
N GLY A 79 -16.56 13.31 -15.05
CA GLY A 79 -16.05 13.24 -16.42
C GLY A 79 -14.55 13.51 -16.52
N ASN A 80 -14.16 14.40 -17.44
CA ASN A 80 -12.76 14.67 -17.77
C ASN A 80 -11.92 15.24 -16.61
N LEU A 81 -12.53 15.76 -15.56
CA LEU A 81 -11.79 16.21 -14.35
C LEU A 81 -11.04 15.06 -13.69
N MET A 82 -11.54 13.83 -13.82
CA MET A 82 -10.87 12.65 -13.30
C MET A 82 -9.52 12.34 -13.96
N ILE A 83 -9.27 12.87 -15.16
CA ILE A 83 -7.97 12.72 -15.82
C ILE A 83 -6.89 13.45 -15.01
N LEU A 84 -7.19 14.66 -14.52
CA LEU A 84 -6.25 15.41 -13.66
C LEU A 84 -5.98 14.67 -12.34
N LEU A 85 -7.01 14.09 -11.73
CA LEU A 85 -6.84 13.28 -10.52
C LEU A 85 -6.06 12.00 -10.80
N GLY A 86 -6.25 11.37 -11.96
CA GLY A 86 -5.48 10.22 -12.41
C GLY A 86 -3.97 10.51 -12.56
N MET A 87 -3.59 11.74 -12.87
CA MET A 87 -2.17 12.14 -12.93
C MET A 87 -1.47 12.04 -11.56
N SER A 88 -2.21 12.11 -10.44
CA SER A 88 -1.64 11.93 -9.10
C SER A 88 -1.02 10.53 -8.91
N ILE A 89 -1.55 9.51 -9.59
CA ILE A 89 -1.02 8.14 -9.58
C ILE A 89 0.38 8.11 -10.19
N LEU A 90 0.60 8.84 -11.29
CA LEU A 90 1.92 8.92 -11.93
C LEU A 90 2.95 9.57 -11.00
N ILE A 91 2.56 10.63 -10.30
CA ILE A 91 3.44 11.31 -9.32
C ILE A 91 3.74 10.36 -8.16
N GLY A 92 2.71 9.69 -7.62
CA GLY A 92 2.85 8.69 -6.57
C GLY A 92 3.79 7.55 -6.97
N THR A 93 3.63 7.03 -8.18
CA THR A 93 4.51 5.99 -8.73
C THR A 93 5.95 6.48 -8.84
N ALA A 94 6.18 7.71 -9.34
CA ALA A 94 7.50 8.26 -9.52
C ALA A 94 8.29 8.38 -8.20
N TYR A 95 7.68 8.91 -7.14
CA TYR A 95 8.39 9.01 -5.85
C TYR A 95 8.52 7.66 -5.14
N ALA A 96 7.57 6.73 -5.29
CA ALA A 96 7.69 5.40 -4.73
C ALA A 96 8.82 4.60 -5.40
N MET A 97 8.94 4.66 -6.73
CA MET A 97 10.08 4.06 -7.46
C MET A 97 11.41 4.70 -7.07
N ARG A 98 11.43 6.01 -6.87
CA ARG A 98 12.62 6.68 -6.34
C ARG A 98 12.98 6.18 -4.94
N THR A 99 11.99 5.99 -4.07
CA THR A 99 12.17 5.45 -2.71
C THR A 99 12.74 4.04 -2.75
N ILE A 100 12.21 3.16 -3.60
CA ILE A 100 12.74 1.80 -3.84
C ILE A 100 14.21 1.88 -4.27
N GLY A 101 14.53 2.73 -5.24
CA GLY A 101 15.90 2.94 -5.68
C GLY A 101 16.83 3.38 -4.54
N MET A 102 16.42 4.34 -3.72
CA MET A 102 17.24 4.85 -2.62
C MET A 102 17.45 3.83 -1.50
N LEU A 103 16.42 3.05 -1.16
CA LEU A 103 16.51 2.07 -0.08
C LEU A 103 17.28 0.81 -0.47
N PHE A 104 17.10 0.34 -1.71
CA PHE A 104 17.52 -1.02 -2.07
C PHE A 104 18.71 -1.10 -3.02
N THR A 105 19.09 0.02 -3.66
CA THR A 105 20.23 0.04 -4.58
C THR A 105 21.45 0.78 -3.99
N GLY A 106 22.59 0.61 -4.63
CA GLY A 106 23.84 1.25 -4.24
C GLY A 106 24.79 0.36 -3.42
N PRO A 107 25.91 0.90 -2.92
CA PRO A 107 26.84 0.19 -2.07
C PRO A 107 26.29 0.07 -0.64
N VAL A 108 26.60 -1.03 0.05
CA VAL A 108 26.24 -1.17 1.47
C VAL A 108 27.03 -0.17 2.31
N LYS A 109 26.32 0.72 2.99
CA LYS A 109 26.93 1.69 3.90
C LYS A 109 27.50 0.99 5.14
N PRO A 110 28.62 1.46 5.70
CA PRO A 110 29.23 0.85 6.89
C PRO A 110 28.25 0.72 8.07
N GLN A 111 27.38 1.71 8.24
CA GLN A 111 26.37 1.75 9.32
C GLN A 111 25.27 0.70 9.18
N MET A 112 25.10 0.11 7.99
CA MET A 112 24.05 -0.86 7.69
C MET A 112 24.53 -2.31 7.65
N ARG A 113 25.85 -2.58 7.81
CA ARG A 113 26.43 -3.93 7.63
C ARG A 113 25.96 -4.94 8.65
N ASP A 114 25.76 -4.50 9.90
CA ASP A 114 25.49 -5.39 11.02
C ASP A 114 24.02 -5.36 11.46
N ILE A 115 23.11 -4.86 10.61
CA ILE A 115 21.69 -4.82 10.91
C ILE A 115 21.07 -6.19 10.71
N GLU A 116 20.38 -6.68 11.74
CA GLU A 116 19.64 -7.95 11.68
C GLU A 116 18.39 -7.81 10.80
N ASP A 117 18.11 -8.83 9.99
CA ASP A 117 16.87 -8.92 9.21
C ASP A 117 15.65 -9.21 10.11
N LEU A 118 14.46 -9.27 9.56
CA LEU A 118 13.21 -9.52 10.27
C LEU A 118 13.26 -10.83 11.05
N LYS A 119 12.90 -10.76 12.33
CA LYS A 119 12.69 -11.92 13.20
C LYS A 119 11.40 -12.65 12.82
N LEU A 120 11.26 -13.88 13.25
CA LEU A 120 10.12 -14.71 12.85
C LEU A 120 8.75 -14.08 13.18
N TYR A 121 8.59 -13.51 14.36
CA TYR A 121 7.33 -12.88 14.77
C TYR A 121 7.02 -11.60 13.98
N GLU A 122 8.06 -10.83 13.63
CA GLU A 122 7.94 -9.64 12.77
C GLU A 122 7.56 -10.02 11.34
N LEU A 123 8.19 -11.10 10.84
CA LEU A 123 7.89 -11.66 9.53
C LEU A 123 6.45 -12.18 9.45
N VAL A 124 5.94 -12.80 10.52
CA VAL A 124 4.53 -13.22 10.58
C VAL A 124 3.61 -12.00 10.58
N ALA A 125 3.89 -10.97 11.39
CA ALA A 125 3.06 -9.77 11.45
C ALA A 125 3.01 -9.03 10.11
N ALA A 126 4.17 -8.78 9.48
CA ALA A 126 4.24 -8.17 8.16
C ALA A 126 3.64 -9.08 7.07
N GLY A 127 3.86 -10.39 7.18
CA GLY A 127 3.36 -11.39 6.25
C GLY A 127 1.85 -11.44 6.17
N VAL A 128 1.15 -11.38 7.30
CA VAL A 128 -0.33 -11.34 7.34
C VAL A 128 -0.86 -10.14 6.56
N LEU A 129 -0.29 -8.97 6.75
CA LEU A 129 -0.72 -7.76 6.04
C LEU A 129 -0.40 -7.84 4.54
N VAL A 130 0.80 -8.28 4.17
CA VAL A 130 1.20 -8.39 2.76
C VAL A 130 0.39 -9.47 2.04
N VAL A 131 0.13 -10.61 2.69
CA VAL A 131 -0.75 -11.66 2.13
C VAL A 131 -2.16 -11.11 1.93
N ALA A 132 -2.72 -10.36 2.89
CA ALA A 132 -4.02 -9.74 2.74
C ALA A 132 -4.05 -8.73 1.56
N ILE A 133 -3.00 -7.91 1.39
CA ILE A 133 -2.86 -6.97 0.28
C ILE A 133 -2.92 -7.70 -1.08
N VAL A 134 -2.19 -8.80 -1.23
CA VAL A 134 -2.15 -9.58 -2.47
C VAL A 134 -3.44 -10.39 -2.64
N LEU A 135 -3.93 -11.04 -1.59
CA LEU A 135 -5.15 -11.85 -1.63
C LEU A 135 -6.35 -11.02 -2.08
N PHE A 136 -6.58 -9.87 -1.47
CA PHE A 136 -7.68 -8.98 -1.85
C PHE A 136 -7.44 -8.24 -3.16
N GLY A 137 -6.20 -8.16 -3.62
CA GLY A 137 -5.87 -7.68 -4.96
C GLY A 137 -6.21 -8.70 -6.06
N LEU A 138 -5.99 -9.99 -5.79
CA LEU A 138 -6.30 -11.08 -6.73
C LEU A 138 -7.76 -11.54 -6.62
N TRP A 139 -8.35 -11.48 -5.43
CA TRP A 139 -9.74 -11.88 -5.19
C TRP A 139 -10.48 -10.79 -4.41
N PRO A 140 -10.91 -9.70 -5.07
CA PRO A 140 -11.57 -8.57 -4.43
C PRO A 140 -13.04 -8.80 -4.08
N THR A 141 -13.66 -9.86 -4.61
CA THR A 141 -15.08 -10.14 -4.48
C THR A 141 -15.61 -10.08 -3.03
N PRO A 142 -14.93 -10.63 -2.01
CA PRO A 142 -15.43 -10.54 -0.64
C PRO A 142 -15.54 -9.10 -0.14
N LEU A 143 -14.55 -8.26 -0.43
CA LEU A 143 -14.56 -6.85 -0.02
C LEU A 143 -15.62 -6.04 -0.78
N ILE A 144 -15.78 -6.29 -2.08
CA ILE A 144 -16.78 -5.63 -2.91
C ILE A 144 -18.19 -5.97 -2.42
N ASN A 145 -18.47 -7.25 -2.16
CA ASN A 145 -19.78 -7.68 -1.70
C ASN A 145 -20.16 -7.10 -0.34
N LEU A 146 -19.23 -7.07 0.62
CA LEU A 146 -19.44 -6.41 1.91
C LEU A 146 -19.75 -4.91 1.75
N SER A 147 -19.00 -4.23 0.90
CA SER A 147 -19.19 -2.79 0.65
C SER A 147 -20.54 -2.53 -0.02
N THR A 148 -20.92 -3.33 -1.01
CA THR A 148 -22.18 -3.17 -1.77
C THR A 148 -23.40 -3.42 -0.88
N ALA A 149 -23.39 -4.46 -0.05
CA ALA A 149 -24.49 -4.77 0.87
C ALA A 149 -24.76 -3.61 1.86
N THR A 150 -23.69 -3.04 2.43
CA THR A 150 -23.83 -1.90 3.36
C THR A 150 -24.33 -0.65 2.65
N MET A 151 -23.83 -0.36 1.45
CA MET A 151 -24.21 0.83 0.69
C MET A 151 -25.66 0.77 0.20
N SER A 152 -26.16 -0.40 -0.23
CA SER A 152 -27.57 -0.56 -0.60
C SER A 152 -28.51 -0.30 0.58
N GLN A 153 -28.20 -0.84 1.76
CA GLN A 153 -28.98 -0.59 2.96
C GLN A 153 -29.02 0.90 3.35
N MET A 154 -27.87 1.59 3.27
CA MET A 154 -27.82 3.03 3.53
C MET A 154 -28.62 3.83 2.51
N SER A 155 -28.56 3.48 1.24
CA SER A 155 -29.34 4.13 0.17
C SER A 155 -30.85 3.96 0.41
N ASP A 156 -31.31 2.77 0.83
CA ASP A 156 -32.71 2.49 1.13
C ASP A 156 -33.19 3.32 2.32
N ILE A 157 -32.40 3.42 3.39
CA ILE A 157 -32.73 4.24 4.58
C ILE A 157 -32.84 5.73 4.21
N ILE A 158 -31.90 6.25 3.41
CA ILE A 158 -31.93 7.65 2.98
C ILE A 158 -33.14 7.91 2.09
N SER A 159 -33.46 7.03 1.17
CA SER A 159 -34.63 7.20 0.28
C SER A 159 -35.95 7.17 1.04
N GLN A 160 -36.06 6.38 2.11
CA GLN A 160 -37.23 6.35 3.00
C GLN A 160 -37.36 7.58 3.91
N SER A 161 -36.25 8.25 4.23
CA SER A 161 -36.24 9.45 5.08
C SER A 161 -36.59 10.75 4.32
N ILE A 162 -36.59 10.71 3.00
CA ILE A 162 -36.87 11.87 2.13
C ILE A 162 -38.34 11.87 1.62
N GLN A 163 -39.04 10.76 1.79
CA GLN A 163 -40.50 10.63 1.54
C GLN A 163 -41.31 11.03 2.76
#